data_93ccd63b10a02003e37ffa9d20d4ffd5
#
_entry.id   93ccd63b10a02003e37ffa9d20d4ffd5
#
_cell.length_a   1.000
_cell.length_b   1.000
_cell.length_c   1.000
_cell.angle_alpha   90.00
_cell.angle_beta   90.00
_cell.angle_gamma   90.00
#
_symmetry.space_group_name_H-M   'P 1'
#
loop_
_entity.id
_entity.type
_entity.pdbx_description
1 polymer ?
#
loop_
_entity_poly.entity_id
_entity_poly.type
_entity_poly.pdbx_seq_one_letter_code
_entity_poly.pdbx_strand_id
1 'polypeptide(L)'
;MTELFTAGFWVRLVSIVIIDLTLAGDNALVIALAVRNLPARQQFYGRLWGTAGAVGLRLIFIFVATFLLRIPYLQVLGGLLLIWIAIKLVRQQGGGEGAPEGHVRQGTTLLEAVWIIIVADAVMSLDNVLAVAAAAHGDMLLVVFGIGLSIPIVIWGSGLLARLMNRFAWIIWVGGGILGYFAVQMILHDKALAEWIGSEQPAWGRPVAFVAFLVVTALGWWFARNAARSARPVEEH
;
A
#
# COMPACT_ATOMS: atom_id res chain seq x y z
N MET A 1 -1.54 11.99 -34.58
CA MET A 1 -2.72 11.09 -34.44
C MET A 1 -2.52 9.70 -35.08
N THR A 2 -1.56 9.53 -35.98
CA THR A 2 -1.28 8.25 -36.64
C THR A 2 -0.59 7.20 -35.76
N GLU A 3 0.03 7.59 -34.67
CA GLU A 3 0.73 6.67 -33.76
C GLU A 3 -0.21 5.78 -32.89
N LEU A 4 -1.43 6.24 -32.62
CA LEU A 4 -2.43 5.48 -31.83
C LEU A 4 -2.83 4.14 -32.47
N PHE A 5 -2.59 3.97 -33.76
CA PHE A 5 -2.93 2.76 -34.51
C PHE A 5 -1.73 1.87 -34.82
N THR A 6 -0.53 2.21 -34.32
CA THR A 6 0.65 1.38 -34.55
C THR A 6 0.74 0.24 -33.54
N ALA A 7 1.22 -0.92 -33.98
CA ALA A 7 1.49 -2.04 -33.07
C ALA A 7 2.42 -1.65 -31.93
N GLY A 8 3.38 -0.74 -32.17
CA GLY A 8 4.30 -0.23 -31.17
C GLY A 8 3.62 0.55 -30.03
N PHE A 9 2.56 1.31 -30.33
CA PHE A 9 1.77 2.02 -29.31
C PHE A 9 1.10 1.01 -28.36
N TRP A 10 0.41 0.00 -28.91
CA TRP A 10 -0.29 -0.99 -28.10
C TRP A 10 0.65 -1.85 -27.25
N VAL A 11 1.81 -2.22 -27.79
CA VAL A 11 2.82 -2.98 -27.03
C VAL A 11 3.32 -2.13 -25.84
N ARG A 12 3.64 -0.85 -26.06
CA ARG A 12 4.06 0.04 -24.95
C ARG A 12 2.94 0.26 -23.93
N LEU A 13 1.70 0.48 -24.38
CA LEU A 13 0.54 0.64 -23.49
C LEU A 13 0.33 -0.58 -22.61
N VAL A 14 0.31 -1.77 -23.21
CA VAL A 14 0.15 -3.04 -22.46
C VAL A 14 1.32 -3.24 -21.50
N SER A 15 2.54 -2.92 -21.92
CA SER A 15 3.72 -2.99 -21.05
C SER A 15 3.57 -2.08 -19.83
N ILE A 16 3.12 -0.83 -20.00
CA ILE A 16 2.88 0.10 -18.88
C ILE A 16 1.80 -0.45 -17.94
N VAL A 17 0.68 -0.96 -18.48
CA VAL A 17 -0.38 -1.56 -17.66
C VAL A 17 0.13 -2.76 -16.87
N ILE A 18 0.91 -3.65 -17.50
CA ILE A 18 1.48 -4.84 -16.82
C ILE A 18 2.48 -4.39 -15.74
N ILE A 19 3.37 -3.46 -16.05
CA ILE A 19 4.32 -2.93 -15.08
C ILE A 19 3.58 -2.28 -13.92
N ASP A 20 2.61 -1.40 -14.20
CA ASP A 20 1.83 -0.73 -13.15
C ASP A 20 1.05 -1.73 -12.29
N LEU A 21 0.39 -2.72 -12.87
CA LEU A 21 -0.32 -3.77 -12.12
C LEU A 21 0.63 -4.64 -11.29
N THR A 22 1.81 -4.95 -11.81
CA THR A 22 2.82 -5.73 -11.08
C THR A 22 3.35 -4.96 -9.88
N LEU A 23 3.57 -3.66 -10.06
CA LEU A 23 4.03 -2.75 -9.02
C LEU A 23 2.90 -2.28 -8.09
N ALA A 24 1.64 -2.33 -8.54
CA ALA A 24 0.46 -1.95 -7.76
C ALA A 24 -0.22 -3.12 -7.03
N GLY A 25 0.32 -4.32 -7.13
CA GLY A 25 -0.24 -5.49 -6.44
C GLY A 25 -0.26 -5.34 -4.91
N ASP A 26 0.78 -4.76 -4.36
CA ASP A 26 0.91 -4.38 -2.95
C ASP A 26 0.02 -3.18 -2.59
N ASN A 27 -0.16 -2.21 -3.50
CA ASN A 27 -1.09 -1.10 -3.30
C ASN A 27 -2.54 -1.57 -3.14
N ALA A 28 -2.98 -2.58 -3.91
CA ALA A 28 -4.31 -3.18 -3.76
C ALA A 28 -4.51 -3.77 -2.35
N LEU A 29 -3.46 -4.32 -1.74
CA LEU A 29 -3.46 -4.81 -0.37
C LEU A 29 -3.68 -3.66 0.64
N VAL A 30 -2.95 -2.54 0.49
CA VAL A 30 -3.11 -1.35 1.35
C VAL A 30 -4.53 -0.80 1.24
N ILE A 31 -5.04 -0.66 0.00
CA ILE A 31 -6.40 -0.18 -0.25
C ILE A 31 -7.42 -1.08 0.45
N ALA A 32 -7.30 -2.41 0.30
CA ALA A 32 -8.19 -3.36 0.94
C ALA A 32 -8.15 -3.26 2.47
N LEU A 33 -6.94 -3.18 3.05
CA LEU A 33 -6.73 -3.02 4.49
C LEU A 33 -7.32 -1.72 5.04
N ALA A 34 -7.14 -0.61 4.32
CA ALA A 34 -7.60 0.71 4.74
C ALA A 34 -9.13 0.81 4.78
N VAL A 35 -9.84 0.21 3.81
CA VAL A 35 -11.30 0.34 3.70
C VAL A 35 -12.09 -0.75 4.42
N ARG A 36 -11.48 -1.85 4.85
CA ARG A 36 -12.19 -3.07 5.31
C ARG A 36 -13.15 -2.83 6.47
N ASN A 37 -12.81 -1.91 7.39
CA ASN A 37 -13.62 -1.60 8.59
C ASN A 37 -14.73 -0.58 8.31
N LEU A 38 -14.81 -0.04 7.10
CA LEU A 38 -15.85 0.88 6.69
C LEU A 38 -17.14 0.12 6.33
N PRO A 39 -18.33 0.75 6.48
CA PRO A 39 -19.57 0.23 5.94
C PRO A 39 -19.46 -0.05 4.44
N ALA A 40 -20.12 -1.09 3.92
CA ALA A 40 -19.98 -1.58 2.54
C ALA A 40 -20.07 -0.48 1.47
N ARG A 41 -20.98 0.49 1.65
CA ARG A 41 -21.13 1.63 0.75
C ARG A 41 -19.91 2.56 0.79
N GLN A 42 -19.37 2.80 1.97
CA GLN A 42 -18.18 3.66 2.15
C GLN A 42 -16.90 2.96 1.69
N GLN A 43 -16.82 1.62 1.73
CA GLN A 43 -15.70 0.88 1.18
C GLN A 43 -15.52 1.16 -0.32
N PHE A 44 -16.61 1.20 -1.09
CA PHE A 44 -16.54 1.54 -2.50
C PHE A 44 -16.01 2.97 -2.72
N TYR A 45 -16.56 3.95 -2.01
CA TYR A 45 -16.11 5.35 -2.12
C TYR A 45 -14.67 5.53 -1.60
N GLY A 46 -14.27 4.82 -0.55
CA GLY A 46 -12.89 4.84 -0.04
C GLY A 46 -11.89 4.32 -1.08
N ARG A 47 -12.21 3.21 -1.75
CA ARG A 47 -11.39 2.71 -2.86
C ARG A 47 -11.37 3.68 -4.03
N LEU A 48 -12.52 4.20 -4.44
CA LEU A 48 -12.63 5.10 -5.60
C LEU A 48 -11.81 6.38 -5.37
N TRP A 49 -12.08 7.10 -4.30
CA TRP A 49 -11.41 8.38 -4.02
C TRP A 49 -9.96 8.20 -3.58
N GLY A 50 -9.66 7.13 -2.82
CA GLY A 50 -8.29 6.77 -2.45
C GLY A 50 -7.43 6.48 -3.66
N THR A 51 -7.92 5.62 -4.57
CA THR A 51 -7.19 5.29 -5.80
C THR A 51 -7.10 6.49 -6.76
N ALA A 52 -8.17 7.26 -6.90
CA ALA A 52 -8.13 8.46 -7.75
C ALA A 52 -7.11 9.49 -7.25
N GLY A 53 -7.08 9.75 -5.93
CA GLY A 53 -6.09 10.63 -5.32
C GLY A 53 -4.66 10.10 -5.43
N ALA A 54 -4.47 8.80 -5.19
CA ALA A 54 -3.19 8.11 -5.34
C ALA A 54 -2.65 8.22 -6.77
N VAL A 55 -3.47 7.92 -7.76
CA VAL A 55 -3.10 8.04 -9.19
C VAL A 55 -2.79 9.48 -9.57
N GLY A 56 -3.62 10.44 -9.12
CA GLY A 56 -3.35 11.85 -9.36
C GLY A 56 -1.98 12.28 -8.83
N LEU A 57 -1.66 11.87 -7.61
CA LEU A 57 -0.36 12.16 -7.00
C LEU A 57 0.79 11.42 -7.70
N ARG A 58 0.58 10.17 -8.12
CA ARG A 58 1.56 9.40 -8.90
C ARG A 58 1.89 10.07 -10.22
N LEU A 59 0.91 10.60 -10.95
CA LEU A 59 1.14 11.37 -12.17
C LEU A 59 2.01 12.61 -11.89
N ILE A 60 1.74 13.33 -10.79
CA ILE A 60 2.59 14.46 -10.38
C ILE A 60 4.01 13.97 -10.07
N PHE A 61 4.17 12.84 -9.38
CA PHE A 61 5.48 12.28 -9.06
C PHE A 61 6.27 11.88 -10.30
N ILE A 62 5.63 11.38 -11.36
CA ILE A 62 6.29 11.07 -12.63
C ILE A 62 6.92 12.33 -13.23
N PHE A 63 6.24 13.48 -13.17
CA PHE A 63 6.79 14.74 -13.65
C PHE A 63 7.97 15.25 -12.81
N VAL A 64 7.95 15.04 -11.50
CA VAL A 64 8.97 15.55 -10.58
C VAL A 64 9.95 14.48 -10.09
N ALA A 65 9.88 13.29 -10.66
CA ALA A 65 10.62 12.11 -10.22
C ALA A 65 12.12 12.35 -10.05
N THR A 66 12.75 12.97 -11.06
CA THR A 66 14.20 13.27 -11.04
C THR A 66 14.59 14.22 -9.92
N PHE A 67 13.68 15.06 -9.46
CA PHE A 67 13.90 15.97 -8.35
C PHE A 67 13.69 15.24 -7.00
N LEU A 68 12.61 14.47 -6.88
CA LEU A 68 12.29 13.70 -5.66
C LEU A 68 13.41 12.74 -5.28
N LEU A 69 13.99 12.05 -6.26
CA LEU A 69 15.08 11.10 -6.03
C LEU A 69 16.43 11.73 -5.63
N ARG A 70 16.54 13.07 -5.68
CA ARG A 70 17.71 13.79 -5.18
C ARG A 70 17.58 14.16 -3.70
N ILE A 71 16.39 14.04 -3.11
CA ILE A 71 16.17 14.37 -1.70
C ILE A 71 16.73 13.23 -0.84
N PRO A 72 17.79 13.47 -0.06
CA PRO A 72 18.37 12.45 0.79
C PRO A 72 17.37 12.01 1.87
N TYR A 73 17.41 10.74 2.25
CA TYR A 73 16.56 10.14 3.29
C TYR A 73 15.04 10.16 3.00
N LEU A 74 14.62 10.52 1.78
CA LEU A 74 13.20 10.55 1.43
C LEU A 74 12.58 9.14 1.51
N GLN A 75 13.29 8.12 1.02
CA GLN A 75 12.86 6.73 1.09
C GLN A 75 12.90 6.18 2.52
N VAL A 76 13.84 6.64 3.36
CA VAL A 76 13.88 6.30 4.79
C VAL A 76 12.63 6.82 5.49
N LEU A 77 12.28 8.08 5.31
CA LEU A 77 11.07 8.68 5.91
C LEU A 77 9.81 7.99 5.42
N GLY A 78 9.74 7.71 4.12
CA GLY A 78 8.63 6.96 3.51
C GLY A 78 8.49 5.56 4.09
N GLY A 79 9.58 4.81 4.20
CA GLY A 79 9.57 3.46 4.77
C GLY A 79 9.16 3.45 6.25
N LEU A 80 9.62 4.41 7.06
CA LEU A 80 9.18 4.57 8.45
C LEU A 80 7.67 4.86 8.54
N LEU A 81 7.16 5.72 7.66
CA LEU A 81 5.73 6.01 7.56
C LEU A 81 4.93 4.76 7.16
N LEU A 82 5.46 3.96 6.24
CA LEU A 82 4.83 2.71 5.80
C LEU A 82 4.80 1.67 6.93
N ILE A 83 5.86 1.55 7.75
CA ILE A 83 5.86 0.72 8.97
C ILE A 83 4.76 1.17 9.93
N TRP A 84 4.64 2.47 10.16
CA TRP A 84 3.59 3.02 11.02
C TRP A 84 2.20 2.68 10.49
N ILE A 85 1.96 2.84 9.18
CA ILE A 85 0.69 2.46 8.53
C ILE A 85 0.43 0.97 8.70
N ALA A 86 1.41 0.11 8.44
CA ALA A 86 1.29 -1.34 8.57
C ALA A 86 0.85 -1.75 9.99
N ILE A 87 1.52 -1.21 11.00
CA ILE A 87 1.19 -1.46 12.42
C ILE A 87 -0.22 -0.93 12.75
N LYS A 88 -0.56 0.28 12.30
CA LYS A 88 -1.89 0.88 12.50
C LYS A 88 -3.00 0.01 11.91
N LEU A 89 -2.83 -0.44 10.66
CA LEU A 89 -3.83 -1.26 9.96
C LEU A 89 -4.01 -2.64 10.63
N VAL A 90 -2.93 -3.24 11.09
CA VAL A 90 -2.98 -4.54 11.79
C VAL A 90 -3.61 -4.40 13.17
N ARG A 91 -3.30 -3.32 13.91
CA ARG A 91 -3.85 -3.05 15.25
C ARG A 91 -5.37 -2.81 15.23
N GLN A 92 -5.90 -2.20 14.18
CA GLN A 92 -7.35 -1.97 14.04
C GLN A 92 -8.19 -3.25 14.01
N GLN A 93 -7.57 -4.42 13.84
CA GLN A 93 -8.25 -5.71 13.91
C GLN A 93 -8.58 -6.12 15.37
N GLY A 94 -7.80 -5.67 16.35
CA GLY A 94 -8.01 -6.01 17.76
C GLY A 94 -9.25 -5.39 18.42
N GLY A 95 -9.97 -4.51 17.73
CA GLY A 95 -11.19 -3.87 18.19
C GLY A 95 -12.50 -4.61 17.85
N GLY A 96 -12.50 -5.96 17.69
CA GLY A 96 -13.67 -6.79 17.42
C GLY A 96 -14.68 -6.79 18.57
N GLU A 97 -15.94 -6.75 18.24
CA GLU A 97 -17.20 -7.17 18.93
C GLU A 97 -17.15 -7.45 20.45
N GLY A 98 -16.86 -6.47 21.29
CA GLY A 98 -16.84 -6.69 22.74
C GLY A 98 -16.57 -5.44 23.58
N ALA A 99 -16.54 -4.25 22.98
CA ALA A 99 -16.46 -3.02 23.76
C ALA A 99 -17.85 -2.68 24.35
N PRO A 100 -17.96 -2.29 25.66
CA PRO A 100 -19.22 -1.88 26.27
C PRO A 100 -19.88 -0.79 25.44
N GLU A 101 -21.20 -0.85 25.30
CA GLU A 101 -22.06 0.15 24.65
C GLU A 101 -21.93 1.50 25.38
N GLY A 102 -20.99 2.31 25.03
CA GLY A 102 -20.80 3.63 25.66
C GLY A 102 -19.61 4.42 25.11
N HIS A 103 -18.65 3.77 24.47
CA HIS A 103 -17.58 4.46 23.75
C HIS A 103 -17.83 4.25 22.28
N VAL A 104 -18.27 5.30 21.60
CA VAL A 104 -18.34 5.36 20.13
C VAL A 104 -16.99 4.87 19.61
N ARG A 105 -16.96 3.67 19.06
CA ARG A 105 -15.80 3.13 18.34
C ARG A 105 -15.44 4.18 17.31
N GLN A 106 -14.27 4.78 17.44
CA GLN A 106 -13.66 5.51 16.35
C GLN A 106 -13.25 4.48 15.29
N GLY A 107 -14.27 3.99 14.54
CA GLY A 107 -14.04 3.26 13.31
C GLY A 107 -13.27 4.18 12.37
N THR A 108 -12.42 3.62 11.56
CA THR A 108 -11.72 4.34 10.49
C THR A 108 -12.75 5.18 9.74
N THR A 109 -12.55 6.48 9.66
CA THR A 109 -13.43 7.34 8.88
C THR A 109 -13.10 7.17 7.40
N LEU A 110 -14.07 7.46 6.52
CA LEU A 110 -13.84 7.45 5.07
C LEU A 110 -12.62 8.31 4.70
N LEU A 111 -12.51 9.50 5.29
CA LEU A 111 -11.40 10.42 5.04
C LEU A 111 -10.06 9.84 5.49
N GLU A 112 -10.03 9.18 6.64
CA GLU A 112 -8.83 8.52 7.16
C GLU A 112 -8.39 7.38 6.23
N ALA A 113 -9.33 6.57 5.75
CA ALA A 113 -9.03 5.49 4.80
C ALA A 113 -8.48 6.06 3.48
N VAL A 114 -9.11 7.10 2.92
CA VAL A 114 -8.64 7.79 1.71
C VAL A 114 -7.23 8.35 1.91
N TRP A 115 -6.98 9.01 3.05
CA TRP A 115 -5.67 9.56 3.38
C TRP A 115 -4.59 8.47 3.47
N ILE A 116 -4.88 7.37 4.16
CA ILE A 116 -3.95 6.22 4.28
C ILE A 116 -3.60 5.68 2.88
N ILE A 117 -4.59 5.52 2.01
CA ILE A 117 -4.38 5.02 0.65
C ILE A 117 -3.46 5.96 -0.14
N ILE A 118 -3.77 7.27 -0.15
CA ILE A 118 -2.99 8.26 -0.88
C ILE A 118 -1.55 8.31 -0.37
N VAL A 119 -1.35 8.36 0.94
CA VAL A 119 -0.02 8.47 1.55
C VAL A 119 0.79 7.20 1.31
N ALA A 120 0.19 6.03 1.51
CA ALA A 120 0.88 4.76 1.28
C ALA A 120 1.27 4.59 -0.20
N ASP A 121 0.35 4.88 -1.14
CA ASP A 121 0.66 4.83 -2.57
C ASP A 121 1.75 5.84 -2.95
N ALA A 122 1.70 7.05 -2.40
CA ALA A 122 2.73 8.07 -2.63
C ALA A 122 4.13 7.57 -2.23
N VAL A 123 4.22 6.96 -1.05
CA VAL A 123 5.46 6.41 -0.52
C VAL A 123 5.97 5.26 -1.40
N MET A 124 5.10 4.30 -1.72
CA MET A 124 5.46 3.11 -2.51
C MET A 124 5.72 3.45 -3.98
N SER A 125 5.13 4.53 -4.48
CA SER A 125 5.34 5.00 -5.86
C SER A 125 6.68 5.68 -6.08
N LEU A 126 7.41 6.10 -5.03
CA LEU A 126 8.71 6.78 -5.18
C LEU A 126 9.72 5.93 -5.99
N ASP A 127 9.73 4.61 -5.77
CA ASP A 127 10.61 3.70 -6.51
C ASP A 127 10.04 3.32 -7.88
N ASN A 128 8.72 3.26 -8.00
CA ASN A 128 8.02 2.75 -9.18
C ASN A 128 7.91 3.79 -10.31
N VAL A 129 7.95 5.07 -9.96
CA VAL A 129 7.79 6.20 -10.90
C VAL A 129 8.79 6.17 -12.05
N LEU A 130 10.05 5.80 -11.77
CA LEU A 130 11.08 5.70 -12.81
C LEU A 130 10.82 4.54 -13.78
N ALA A 131 10.33 3.41 -13.30
CA ALA A 131 10.04 2.26 -14.16
C ALA A 131 8.93 2.59 -15.16
N VAL A 132 7.86 3.24 -14.69
CA VAL A 132 6.74 3.69 -15.52
C VAL A 132 7.19 4.78 -16.52
N ALA A 133 7.96 5.76 -16.05
CA ALA A 133 8.49 6.83 -16.91
C ALA A 133 9.42 6.28 -18.00
N ALA A 134 10.28 5.33 -17.67
CA ALA A 134 11.16 4.66 -18.61
C ALA A 134 10.37 3.84 -19.65
N ALA A 135 9.35 3.08 -19.22
CA ALA A 135 8.51 2.29 -20.12
C ALA A 135 7.71 3.15 -21.10
N ALA A 136 7.36 4.36 -20.69
CA ALA A 136 6.64 5.32 -21.53
C ALA A 136 7.54 6.01 -22.60
N HIS A 137 8.87 5.92 -22.47
CA HIS A 137 9.82 6.58 -23.36
C HIS A 137 9.54 8.09 -23.54
N GLY A 138 9.06 8.75 -22.49
CA GLY A 138 8.71 10.18 -22.51
C GLY A 138 7.32 10.51 -23.07
N ASP A 139 6.56 9.52 -23.51
CA ASP A 139 5.18 9.73 -23.98
C ASP A 139 4.20 9.78 -22.79
N MET A 140 3.86 11.00 -22.38
CA MET A 140 3.00 11.25 -21.23
C MET A 140 1.55 10.78 -21.46
N LEU A 141 1.07 10.76 -22.70
CA LEU A 141 -0.25 10.21 -23.00
C LEU A 141 -0.29 8.71 -22.72
N LEU A 142 0.77 7.98 -23.10
CA LEU A 142 0.89 6.55 -22.75
C LEU A 142 0.89 6.31 -21.26
N VAL A 143 1.54 7.17 -20.46
CA VAL A 143 1.52 7.08 -18.99
C VAL A 143 0.10 7.24 -18.46
N VAL A 144 -0.58 8.33 -18.85
CA VAL A 144 -1.94 8.64 -18.38
C VAL A 144 -2.92 7.53 -18.75
N PHE A 145 -2.87 7.04 -19.98
CA PHE A 145 -3.74 5.94 -20.43
C PHE A 145 -3.39 4.62 -19.76
N GLY A 146 -2.11 4.28 -19.64
CA GLY A 146 -1.66 3.04 -19.01
C GLY A 146 -2.08 2.95 -17.54
N ILE A 147 -1.79 3.98 -16.76
CA ILE A 147 -2.20 4.05 -15.35
C ILE A 147 -3.72 4.15 -15.24
N GLY A 148 -4.38 4.92 -16.12
CA GLY A 148 -5.84 5.04 -16.14
C GLY A 148 -6.55 3.70 -16.36
N LEU A 149 -6.02 2.82 -17.20
CA LEU A 149 -6.54 1.48 -17.45
C LEU A 149 -6.34 0.52 -16.27
N SER A 150 -5.31 0.71 -15.46
CA SER A 150 -5.08 -0.11 -14.27
C SER A 150 -6.04 0.21 -13.11
N ILE A 151 -6.58 1.45 -13.04
CA ILE A 151 -7.47 1.89 -11.95
C ILE A 151 -8.68 0.96 -11.73
N PRO A 152 -9.49 0.63 -12.74
CA PRO A 152 -10.62 -0.28 -12.55
C PRO A 152 -10.19 -1.64 -12.00
N ILE A 153 -9.07 -2.17 -12.46
CA ILE A 153 -8.53 -3.47 -12.04
C ILE A 153 -8.12 -3.42 -10.57
N VAL A 154 -7.43 -2.36 -10.15
CA VAL A 154 -7.00 -2.16 -8.76
C VAL A 154 -8.21 -1.97 -7.83
N ILE A 155 -9.21 -1.14 -8.22
CA ILE A 155 -10.44 -0.92 -7.43
C ILE A 155 -11.22 -2.23 -7.27
N TRP A 156 -11.36 -3.01 -8.31
CA TRP A 156 -12.08 -4.28 -8.27
C TRP A 156 -11.31 -5.34 -7.48
N GLY A 157 -10.01 -5.48 -7.74
CA GLY A 157 -9.10 -6.40 -7.06
C GLY A 157 -9.01 -6.13 -5.55
N SER A 158 -8.86 -4.86 -5.14
CA SER A 158 -8.85 -4.47 -3.73
C SER A 158 -10.19 -4.76 -3.05
N GLY A 159 -11.32 -4.63 -3.77
CA GLY A 159 -12.64 -5.01 -3.27
C GLY A 159 -12.79 -6.51 -3.04
N LEU A 160 -12.24 -7.33 -3.93
CA LEU A 160 -12.20 -8.78 -3.76
C LEU A 160 -11.31 -9.15 -2.55
N LEU A 161 -10.14 -8.54 -2.45
CA LEU A 161 -9.20 -8.76 -1.36
C LEU A 161 -9.79 -8.34 0.00
N ALA A 162 -10.49 -7.20 0.07
CA ALA A 162 -11.18 -6.77 1.28
C ALA A 162 -12.25 -7.79 1.75
N ARG A 163 -13.03 -8.37 0.81
CA ARG A 163 -13.98 -9.45 1.14
C ARG A 163 -13.28 -10.70 1.65
N LEU A 164 -12.15 -11.06 1.04
CA LEU A 164 -11.35 -12.21 1.45
C LEU A 164 -10.77 -12.02 2.86
N MET A 165 -10.30 -10.83 3.18
CA MET A 165 -9.82 -10.46 4.51
C MET A 165 -10.92 -10.55 5.57
N ASN A 166 -12.15 -10.16 5.25
CA ASN A 166 -13.29 -10.30 6.16
C ASN A 166 -13.65 -11.77 6.43
N ARG A 167 -13.38 -12.66 5.47
CA ARG A 167 -13.59 -14.11 5.64
C ARG A 167 -12.41 -14.80 6.33
N PHE A 168 -11.20 -14.35 6.07
CA PHE A 168 -9.96 -14.97 6.55
C PHE A 168 -9.07 -13.92 7.24
N ALA A 169 -9.24 -13.76 8.53
CA ALA A 169 -8.55 -12.75 9.35
C ALA A 169 -7.01 -12.84 9.28
N TRP A 170 -6.44 -14.04 9.06
CA TRP A 170 -4.99 -14.22 8.95
C TRP A 170 -4.37 -13.46 7.76
N ILE A 171 -5.15 -13.21 6.70
CA ILE A 171 -4.69 -12.45 5.53
C ILE A 171 -4.30 -11.03 5.92
N ILE A 172 -4.94 -10.46 6.95
CA ILE A 172 -4.65 -9.11 7.44
C ILE A 172 -3.28 -9.06 8.10
N TRP A 173 -2.92 -10.08 8.88
CA TRP A 173 -1.61 -10.13 9.55
C TRP A 173 -0.50 -10.32 8.54
N VAL A 174 -0.70 -11.24 7.61
CA VAL A 174 0.23 -11.49 6.49
C VAL A 174 0.36 -10.24 5.62
N GLY A 175 -0.75 -9.57 5.31
CA GLY A 175 -0.75 -8.32 4.55
C GLY A 175 0.03 -7.20 5.25
N GLY A 176 -0.19 -7.02 6.54
CA GLY A 176 0.62 -6.09 7.34
C GLY A 176 2.10 -6.45 7.36
N GLY A 177 2.42 -7.75 7.44
CA GLY A 177 3.79 -8.26 7.33
C GLY A 177 4.44 -7.92 5.98
N ILE A 178 3.71 -8.11 4.88
CA ILE A 178 4.18 -7.74 3.53
C ILE A 178 4.50 -6.24 3.46
N LEU A 179 3.64 -5.37 4.03
CA LEU A 179 3.92 -3.95 4.10
C LEU A 179 5.18 -3.65 4.91
N GLY A 180 5.38 -4.35 6.03
CA GLY A 180 6.61 -4.26 6.84
C GLY A 180 7.86 -4.67 6.06
N TYR A 181 7.77 -5.71 5.25
CA TYR A 181 8.85 -6.15 4.35
C TYR A 181 9.21 -5.06 3.35
N PHE A 182 8.24 -4.51 2.62
CA PHE A 182 8.46 -3.47 1.62
C PHE A 182 8.99 -2.17 2.26
N ALA A 183 8.50 -1.82 3.44
CA ALA A 183 8.98 -0.65 4.17
C ALA A 183 10.48 -0.73 4.48
N VAL A 184 10.97 -1.88 4.94
CA VAL A 184 12.41 -2.09 5.19
C VAL A 184 13.20 -2.10 3.89
N GLN A 185 12.70 -2.74 2.84
CA GLN A 185 13.34 -2.70 1.53
C GLN A 185 13.50 -1.26 1.05
N MET A 186 12.46 -0.45 1.16
CA MET A 186 12.48 0.96 0.78
C MET A 186 13.52 1.76 1.57
N ILE A 187 13.61 1.54 2.89
CA ILE A 187 14.62 2.18 3.73
C ILE A 187 16.04 1.85 3.25
N LEU A 188 16.28 0.58 2.92
CA LEU A 188 17.60 0.10 2.52
C LEU A 188 18.01 0.55 1.09
N HIS A 189 17.02 0.91 0.25
CA HIS A 189 17.29 1.45 -1.09
C HIS A 189 17.51 2.96 -1.12
N ASP A 190 17.42 3.66 0.01
CA ASP A 190 17.72 5.08 0.08
C ASP A 190 19.19 5.34 -0.24
N LYS A 191 19.45 6.22 -1.20
CA LYS A 191 20.81 6.50 -1.70
C LYS A 191 21.74 7.02 -0.61
N ALA A 192 21.26 7.94 0.24
CA ALA A 192 22.05 8.52 1.30
C ALA A 192 22.37 7.45 2.38
N LEU A 193 21.46 6.54 2.65
CA LEU A 193 21.70 5.42 3.54
C LEU A 193 22.63 4.37 2.89
N ALA A 194 22.48 4.11 1.61
CA ALA A 194 23.31 3.18 0.86
C ALA A 194 24.78 3.61 0.79
N GLU A 195 25.05 4.93 0.65
CA GLU A 195 26.40 5.50 0.73
C GLU A 195 27.01 5.26 2.11
N TRP A 196 26.22 5.36 3.18
CA TRP A 196 26.67 5.14 4.55
C TRP A 196 26.95 3.66 4.85
N ILE A 197 26.12 2.76 4.30
CA ILE A 197 26.26 1.30 4.46
C ILE A 197 27.38 0.73 3.52
N GLY A 198 27.73 1.47 2.46
CA GLY A 198 28.68 1.04 1.44
C GLY A 198 28.09 0.06 0.39
N SER A 199 26.77 -0.10 0.35
CA SER A 199 26.06 -0.95 -0.63
C SER A 199 24.60 -0.54 -0.77
N GLU A 200 24.12 -0.42 -1.99
CA GLU A 200 22.70 -0.21 -2.30
C GLU A 200 21.83 -1.44 -2.00
N GLN A 201 22.42 -2.63 -1.98
CA GLN A 201 21.72 -3.87 -1.67
C GLN A 201 22.59 -4.81 -0.83
N PRO A 202 22.70 -4.55 0.48
CA PRO A 202 23.47 -5.42 1.34
C PRO A 202 22.86 -6.83 1.40
N ALA A 203 23.69 -7.88 1.39
CA ALA A 203 23.24 -9.27 1.43
C ALA A 203 22.32 -9.59 2.62
N TRP A 204 22.48 -8.86 3.72
CA TRP A 204 21.62 -8.96 4.91
C TRP A 204 20.29 -8.19 4.80
N GLY A 205 20.10 -7.37 3.78
CA GLY A 205 18.92 -6.53 3.61
C GLY A 205 17.63 -7.35 3.47
N ARG A 206 17.64 -8.40 2.63
CA ARG A 206 16.49 -9.30 2.48
C ARG A 206 16.14 -10.07 3.77
N PRO A 207 17.12 -10.68 4.47
CA PRO A 207 16.86 -11.24 5.80
C PRO A 207 16.24 -10.27 6.78
N VAL A 208 16.74 -9.03 6.89
CA VAL A 208 16.18 -8.02 7.80
C VAL A 208 14.75 -7.64 7.40
N ALA A 209 14.47 -7.45 6.11
CA ALA A 209 13.10 -7.22 5.63
C ALA A 209 12.17 -8.40 5.96
N PHE A 210 12.66 -9.64 5.84
CA PHE A 210 11.89 -10.82 6.22
C PHE A 210 11.63 -10.89 7.75
N VAL A 211 12.58 -10.48 8.57
CA VAL A 211 12.36 -10.33 10.02
C VAL A 211 11.26 -9.29 10.28
N ALA A 212 11.25 -8.15 9.59
CA ALA A 212 10.19 -7.16 9.71
C ALA A 212 8.80 -7.73 9.32
N PHE A 213 8.74 -8.53 8.25
CA PHE A 213 7.54 -9.28 7.88
C PHE A 213 7.04 -10.15 9.03
N LEU A 214 7.93 -10.96 9.63
CA LEU A 214 7.56 -11.85 10.73
C LEU A 214 7.11 -11.08 11.97
N VAL A 215 7.81 -10.00 12.33
CA VAL A 215 7.48 -9.16 13.49
C VAL A 215 6.11 -8.53 13.33
N VAL A 216 5.82 -7.89 12.19
CA VAL A 216 4.52 -7.24 11.98
C VAL A 216 3.38 -8.27 11.91
N THR A 217 3.62 -9.43 11.28
CA THR A 217 2.65 -10.53 11.25
C THR A 217 2.37 -11.06 12.66
N ALA A 218 3.41 -11.27 13.47
CA ALA A 218 3.28 -11.72 14.86
C ALA A 218 2.57 -10.70 15.76
N LEU A 219 2.87 -9.40 15.58
CA LEU A 219 2.15 -8.32 16.26
C LEU A 219 0.66 -8.33 15.91
N GLY A 220 0.32 -8.56 14.65
CA GLY A 220 -1.06 -8.67 14.22
C GLY A 220 -1.81 -9.82 14.88
N TRP A 221 -1.21 -10.99 14.88
CA TRP A 221 -1.76 -12.14 15.56
C TRP A 221 -1.91 -11.89 17.09
N TRP A 222 -0.90 -11.27 17.71
CA TRP A 222 -0.91 -10.94 19.13
C TRP A 222 -2.03 -9.96 19.50
N PHE A 223 -2.20 -8.87 18.73
CA PHE A 223 -3.29 -7.91 18.92
C PHE A 223 -4.66 -8.58 18.79
N ALA A 224 -4.85 -9.41 17.76
CA ALA A 224 -6.10 -10.14 17.56
C ALA A 224 -6.40 -11.10 18.71
N ARG A 225 -5.38 -11.81 19.21
CA ARG A 225 -5.53 -12.75 20.32
C ARG A 225 -5.86 -12.06 21.64
N ASN A 226 -5.24 -10.90 21.91
CA ASN A 226 -5.51 -10.15 23.13
C ASN A 226 -6.93 -9.55 23.11
N ALA A 227 -7.38 -9.04 21.98
CA ALA A 227 -8.74 -8.56 21.83
C ALA A 227 -9.78 -9.66 22.06
N ALA A 228 -9.54 -10.87 21.53
CA ALA A 228 -10.42 -12.01 21.76
C ALA A 228 -10.46 -12.46 23.24
N ARG A 229 -9.37 -12.27 23.99
CA ARG A 229 -9.32 -12.55 25.43
C ARG A 229 -10.09 -11.53 26.25
N SER A 230 -10.00 -10.24 25.90
CA SER A 230 -10.72 -9.16 26.59
C SER A 230 -12.23 -9.18 26.33
N ALA A 231 -12.68 -9.86 25.28
CA ALA A 231 -14.09 -10.00 24.92
C ALA A 231 -14.80 -11.18 25.62
N ARG A 232 -14.10 -12.04 26.40
CA ARG A 232 -14.75 -13.10 27.19
C ARG A 232 -15.40 -12.48 28.40
N PRO A 233 -16.72 -12.72 28.67
CA PRO A 233 -17.37 -12.30 29.89
C PRO A 233 -16.63 -12.95 31.08
N VAL A 234 -16.45 -12.20 32.17
CA VAL A 234 -16.10 -12.77 33.48
C VAL A 234 -17.29 -13.61 33.85
N GLU A 235 -17.15 -14.96 33.84
CA GLU A 235 -18.11 -15.86 34.46
C GLU A 235 -18.11 -15.50 35.92
N GLU A 236 -19.14 -14.80 36.38
CA GLU A 236 -19.44 -14.58 37.79
C GLU A 236 -19.75 -15.97 38.43
N HIS A 237 -18.88 -16.40 39.33
CA HIS A 237 -19.12 -17.50 40.27
C HIS A 237 -19.87 -17.00 41.49
#